data_fed4337b10e7dc07b9b46524adc4b436
#
_entry.id   fed4337b10e7dc07b9b46524adc4b436
#
_cell.length_a   1.000
_cell.length_b   1.000
_cell.length_c   1.000
_cell.angle_alpha   90.00
_cell.angle_beta   90.00
_cell.angle_gamma   90.00
#
_symmetry.space_group_name_H-M   'P 1'
#
loop_
_entity.id
_entity.type
_entity.pdbx_description
1 polymer ?
#
loop_
_entity_poly.entity_id
_entity_poly.type
_entity_poly.pdbx_seq_one_letter_code
_entity_poly.pdbx_strand_id
1 'polypeptide(L)'
;MGDQINSLARTTGTKEVPARKITLGYRHVKDKFGISSLTPVPSDLVNPPCIKESPVQMEAELVDVHEMSKDVPDRAGSSVALELKILRVHVDDSLRLPGHPNRINADKWRPMVMSFQELYGLAPKKATKSQLAEIEEELYRA
;
A
#
# COMPACT_ATOMS: atom_id res chain seq x y z
N MET A 1 10.58 -3.75 -8.34
CA MET A 1 9.14 -3.52 -8.04
C MET A 1 8.57 -2.23 -8.63
N GLY A 2 9.33 -1.13 -8.82
CA GLY A 2 8.80 0.11 -9.36
C GLY A 2 8.09 -0.05 -10.71
N ASP A 3 8.73 -0.68 -11.68
CA ASP A 3 8.16 -0.92 -13.01
C ASP A 3 6.94 -1.84 -12.96
N GLN A 4 6.96 -2.86 -12.11
CA GLN A 4 5.84 -3.77 -11.91
C GLN A 4 4.62 -3.04 -11.34
N ILE A 5 4.81 -2.17 -10.35
CA ILE A 5 3.74 -1.34 -9.79
C ILE A 5 3.26 -0.32 -10.83
N ASN A 6 4.19 0.30 -11.55
CA ASN A 6 3.85 1.27 -12.60
C ASN A 6 3.03 0.64 -13.75
N SER A 7 3.21 -0.65 -14.04
CA SER A 7 2.40 -1.37 -15.04
C SER A 7 0.92 -1.45 -14.66
N LEU A 8 0.59 -1.32 -13.37
CA LEU A 8 -0.78 -1.28 -12.85
C LEU A 8 -1.39 0.12 -12.90
N ALA A 9 -0.59 1.16 -13.14
CA ALA A 9 -1.09 2.51 -13.30
C ALA A 9 -2.13 2.56 -14.44
N ARG A 10 -3.15 3.38 -14.27
CA ARG A 10 -4.27 3.52 -15.21
C ARG A 10 -5.05 2.22 -15.44
N THR A 11 -5.01 1.26 -14.51
CA THR A 11 -5.91 0.10 -14.55
C THR A 11 -7.07 0.26 -13.57
N THR A 12 -8.24 -0.29 -13.91
CA THR A 12 -9.42 -0.28 -13.05
C THR A 12 -9.82 -1.70 -12.63
N GLY A 13 -10.46 -1.81 -11.46
CA GLY A 13 -11.10 -3.06 -11.00
C GLY A 13 -12.45 -3.27 -11.65
N THR A 14 -13.18 -2.21 -11.97
CA THR A 14 -14.49 -2.25 -12.63
C THR A 14 -14.35 -2.34 -14.14
N LYS A 15 -15.24 -3.09 -14.78
CA LYS A 15 -15.29 -3.20 -16.25
C LYS A 15 -15.74 -1.88 -16.89
N GLU A 16 -16.67 -1.19 -16.25
CA GLU A 16 -17.16 0.10 -16.69
C GLU A 16 -16.18 1.18 -16.28
N VAL A 17 -15.48 1.73 -17.26
CA VAL A 17 -14.52 2.81 -17.04
C VAL A 17 -15.20 4.13 -17.43
N PRO A 18 -15.28 5.12 -16.52
CA PRO A 18 -15.87 6.42 -16.84
C PRO A 18 -15.19 7.07 -18.05
N ALA A 19 -15.98 7.72 -18.93
CA ALA A 19 -15.46 8.32 -20.18
C ALA A 19 -14.25 9.23 -19.94
N ARG A 20 -14.28 10.07 -18.89
CA ARG A 20 -13.14 10.92 -18.52
C ARG A 20 -11.88 10.11 -18.23
N LYS A 21 -12.00 8.93 -17.58
CA LYS A 21 -10.84 8.08 -17.31
C LYS A 21 -10.31 7.41 -18.57
N ILE A 22 -11.22 7.03 -19.50
CA ILE A 22 -10.82 6.47 -20.81
C ILE A 22 -9.94 7.47 -21.57
N THR A 23 -10.32 8.75 -21.63
CA THR A 23 -9.53 9.79 -22.31
C THR A 23 -8.14 9.99 -21.69
N LEU A 24 -7.97 9.64 -20.41
CA LEU A 24 -6.70 9.65 -19.70
C LEU A 24 -5.91 8.33 -19.84
N GLY A 25 -6.40 7.39 -20.65
CA GLY A 25 -5.76 6.10 -20.91
C GLY A 25 -6.03 5.02 -19.85
N TYR A 26 -7.04 5.21 -18.99
CA TYR A 26 -7.44 4.14 -18.06
C TYR A 26 -8.20 3.03 -18.78
N ARG A 27 -7.95 1.80 -18.36
CA ARG A 27 -8.60 0.61 -18.91
C ARG A 27 -8.87 -0.44 -17.83
N HIS A 28 -9.90 -1.24 -18.03
CA HIS A 28 -10.11 -2.42 -17.20
C HIS A 28 -9.09 -3.51 -17.55
N VAL A 29 -8.47 -4.07 -16.52
CA VAL A 29 -7.62 -5.26 -16.62
C VAL A 29 -8.02 -6.24 -15.54
N LYS A 30 -8.49 -7.42 -15.94
CA LYS A 30 -8.92 -8.47 -15.01
C LYS A 30 -7.68 -9.11 -14.34
N ASP A 31 -6.71 -9.52 -15.14
CA ASP A 31 -5.49 -10.16 -14.67
C ASP A 31 -4.40 -9.13 -14.37
N LYS A 32 -4.43 -8.60 -13.16
CA LYS A 32 -3.44 -7.62 -12.70
C LYS A 32 -2.09 -8.27 -12.35
N PHE A 33 -2.09 -9.50 -11.91
CA PHE A 33 -0.86 -10.23 -11.64
C PHE A 33 -0.11 -10.52 -12.93
N GLY A 34 -0.81 -10.97 -13.98
CA GLY A 34 -0.20 -11.24 -15.28
C GLY A 34 0.49 -10.01 -15.89
N ILE A 35 -0.20 -8.85 -15.94
CA ILE A 35 0.39 -7.64 -16.55
C ILE A 35 1.53 -7.03 -15.73
N SER A 36 1.53 -7.25 -14.41
CA SER A 36 2.58 -6.73 -13.52
C SER A 36 3.74 -7.71 -13.35
N SER A 37 3.62 -8.94 -13.85
CA SER A 37 4.58 -10.01 -13.59
C SER A 37 4.88 -10.22 -12.10
N LEU A 38 3.85 -10.03 -11.26
CA LEU A 38 3.88 -10.30 -9.83
C LEU A 38 3.28 -11.68 -9.56
N THR A 39 3.76 -12.35 -8.50
CA THR A 39 3.32 -13.69 -8.14
C THR A 39 2.32 -13.65 -7.00
N PRO A 40 1.06 -14.10 -7.21
CA PRO A 40 0.10 -14.23 -6.13
C PRO A 40 0.50 -15.38 -5.19
N VAL A 41 0.39 -15.16 -3.90
CA VAL A 41 0.51 -16.20 -2.87
C VAL A 41 -0.71 -16.15 -1.96
N PRO A 42 -1.18 -17.30 -1.43
CA PRO A 42 -2.33 -17.31 -0.53
C PRO A 42 -2.11 -16.41 0.68
N SER A 43 -3.15 -15.70 1.09
CA SER A 43 -3.24 -15.05 2.39
C SER A 43 -3.66 -16.07 3.46
N ASP A 44 -3.41 -15.75 4.73
CA ASP A 44 -3.76 -16.63 5.84
C ASP A 44 -5.18 -16.37 6.38
N LEU A 45 -5.61 -15.10 6.40
CA LEU A 45 -6.82 -14.65 7.08
C LEU A 45 -7.86 -14.04 6.15
N VAL A 46 -7.49 -13.66 4.92
CA VAL A 46 -8.38 -13.01 3.96
C VAL A 46 -8.33 -13.71 2.60
N ASN A 47 -9.37 -13.53 1.76
CA ASN A 47 -9.43 -14.15 0.44
C ASN A 47 -8.48 -13.52 -0.61
N PRO A 48 -8.29 -12.18 -0.66
CA PRO A 48 -7.36 -11.59 -1.63
C PRO A 48 -5.94 -12.11 -1.40
N PRO A 49 -5.21 -12.49 -2.48
CA PRO A 49 -3.84 -12.99 -2.35
C PRO A 49 -2.86 -11.89 -1.98
N CYS A 50 -1.81 -12.27 -1.28
CA CYS A 50 -0.61 -11.50 -1.09
C CYS A 50 0.28 -11.50 -2.34
N ILE A 51 1.34 -10.69 -2.35
CA ILE A 51 2.31 -10.55 -3.45
C ILE A 51 3.65 -11.09 -2.99
N LYS A 52 4.12 -12.20 -3.60
CA LYS A 52 5.37 -12.88 -3.19
C LYS A 52 6.59 -11.96 -3.14
N GLU A 53 6.70 -11.05 -4.10
CA GLU A 53 7.85 -10.14 -4.23
C GLU A 53 7.83 -8.98 -3.22
N SER A 54 6.73 -8.79 -2.49
CA SER A 54 6.61 -7.73 -1.48
C SER A 54 7.18 -8.20 -0.14
N PRO A 55 8.24 -7.57 0.37
CA PRO A 55 8.85 -8.02 1.61
C PRO A 55 8.05 -7.65 2.87
N VAL A 56 7.07 -6.76 2.74
CA VAL A 56 6.08 -6.44 3.78
C VAL A 56 4.70 -6.49 3.17
N GLN A 57 3.79 -7.24 3.79
CA GLN A 57 2.42 -7.43 3.32
C GLN A 57 1.46 -7.33 4.49
N MET A 58 0.29 -6.78 4.26
CA MET A 58 -0.73 -6.58 5.29
C MET A 58 -2.04 -7.23 4.85
N GLU A 59 -2.58 -8.09 5.69
CA GLU A 59 -3.93 -8.61 5.55
C GLU A 59 -4.88 -7.73 6.36
N ALA A 60 -5.91 -7.24 5.73
CA ALA A 60 -6.84 -6.30 6.34
C ALA A 60 -8.28 -6.56 5.92
N GLU A 61 -9.21 -6.16 6.77
CA GLU A 61 -10.64 -6.11 6.47
C GLU A 61 -11.13 -4.67 6.36
N LEU A 62 -12.12 -4.45 5.51
CA LEU A 62 -12.78 -3.15 5.39
C LEU A 62 -13.72 -2.95 6.58
N VAL A 63 -13.51 -1.87 7.34
CA VAL A 63 -14.35 -1.48 8.48
C VAL A 63 -15.42 -0.49 8.04
N ASP A 64 -15.03 0.57 7.32
CA ASP A 64 -15.96 1.61 6.87
C ASP A 64 -15.48 2.28 5.58
N VAL A 65 -16.43 2.98 4.93
CA VAL A 65 -16.22 3.74 3.71
C VAL A 65 -16.70 5.17 3.92
N HIS A 66 -15.79 6.11 3.96
CA HIS A 66 -16.09 7.52 4.18
C HIS A 66 -16.09 8.28 2.85
N GLU A 67 -17.23 8.82 2.46
CA GLU A 67 -17.32 9.68 1.28
C GLU A 67 -16.61 11.01 1.52
N MET A 68 -15.74 11.39 0.58
CA MET A 68 -15.01 12.66 0.60
C MET A 68 -15.77 13.74 -0.14
N SER A 69 -15.54 15.00 0.22
CA SER A 69 -16.09 16.19 -0.46
C SER A 69 -17.62 16.19 -0.55
N LYS A 70 -18.32 15.72 0.48
CA LYS A 70 -19.80 15.71 0.55
C LYS A 70 -20.42 17.12 0.48
N ASP A 71 -19.66 18.12 0.89
CA ASP A 71 -20.02 19.55 0.88
C ASP A 71 -19.92 20.19 -0.51
N VAL A 72 -19.35 19.49 -1.49
CA VAL A 72 -19.20 19.98 -2.88
C VAL A 72 -20.07 19.12 -3.81
N PRO A 73 -21.27 19.59 -4.25
CA PRO A 73 -22.24 18.79 -5.00
C PRO A 73 -21.62 18.10 -6.23
N ASP A 74 -20.81 18.79 -7.01
CA ASP A 74 -20.18 18.26 -8.23
C ASP A 74 -19.09 17.20 -7.96
N ARG A 75 -18.68 17.01 -6.70
CA ARG A 75 -17.65 16.07 -6.28
C ARG A 75 -18.14 14.99 -5.34
N ALA A 76 -19.37 15.08 -4.86
CA ALA A 76 -19.97 14.09 -3.98
C ALA A 76 -19.89 12.69 -4.62
N GLY A 77 -19.39 11.70 -3.87
CA GLY A 77 -19.20 10.33 -4.35
C GLY A 77 -18.05 10.11 -5.35
N SER A 78 -17.27 11.15 -5.71
CA SER A 78 -16.14 11.03 -6.65
C SER A 78 -14.92 10.34 -6.05
N SER A 79 -14.77 10.39 -4.73
CA SER A 79 -13.69 9.76 -3.98
C SER A 79 -14.14 9.34 -2.60
N VAL A 80 -13.49 8.31 -2.07
CA VAL A 80 -13.77 7.74 -0.74
C VAL A 80 -12.46 7.53 0.02
N ALA A 81 -12.50 7.63 1.34
CA ALA A 81 -11.49 7.10 2.23
C ALA A 81 -11.97 5.76 2.77
N LEU A 82 -11.10 4.75 2.76
CA LEU A 82 -11.40 3.42 3.28
C LEU A 82 -10.75 3.27 4.66
N GLU A 83 -11.54 2.91 5.65
CA GLU A 83 -11.04 2.51 6.96
C GLU A 83 -10.78 1.00 6.95
N LEU A 84 -9.54 0.62 7.20
CA LEU A 84 -9.10 -0.78 7.18
C LEU A 84 -8.56 -1.18 8.55
N LYS A 85 -9.01 -2.33 9.05
CA LYS A 85 -8.43 -2.98 10.22
C LYS A 85 -7.40 -4.00 9.77
N ILE A 86 -6.15 -3.78 10.14
CA ILE A 86 -5.07 -4.72 9.86
C ILE A 86 -5.21 -5.93 10.77
N LEU A 87 -5.30 -7.12 10.19
CA LEU A 87 -5.44 -8.40 10.89
C LEU A 87 -4.08 -9.08 11.08
N ARG A 88 -3.20 -8.96 10.09
CA ARG A 88 -1.86 -9.57 10.10
C ARG A 88 -0.88 -8.76 9.27
N VAL A 89 0.36 -8.73 9.71
CA VAL A 89 1.49 -8.18 8.96
C VAL A 89 2.51 -9.29 8.74
N HIS A 90 2.82 -9.56 7.48
CA HIS A 90 3.92 -10.44 7.07
C HIS A 90 5.15 -9.59 6.79
N VAL A 91 6.28 -10.00 7.32
CA VAL A 91 7.57 -9.28 7.17
C VAL A 91 8.66 -10.28 6.84
N ASP A 92 9.41 -10.04 5.80
CA ASP A 92 10.62 -10.80 5.49
C ASP A 92 11.62 -10.69 6.65
N ASP A 93 12.18 -11.82 7.09
CA ASP A 93 13.08 -11.87 8.24
C ASP A 93 14.32 -10.98 8.08
N SER A 94 14.78 -10.76 6.85
CA SER A 94 15.91 -9.86 6.57
C SER A 94 15.65 -8.40 6.96
N LEU A 95 14.36 -8.01 7.04
CA LEU A 95 13.93 -6.66 7.44
C LEU A 95 13.71 -6.52 8.95
N ARG A 96 13.76 -7.60 9.71
CA ARG A 96 13.54 -7.53 11.15
C ARG A 96 14.71 -6.86 11.87
N LEU A 97 14.38 -6.13 12.92
CA LEU A 97 15.39 -5.54 13.81
C LEU A 97 15.97 -6.66 14.69
N PRO A 98 17.30 -6.88 14.69
CA PRO A 98 17.92 -7.91 15.51
C PRO A 98 17.54 -7.79 17.00
N GLY A 99 17.18 -8.92 17.62
CA GLY A 99 16.74 -8.95 19.01
C GLY A 99 15.29 -8.52 19.29
N HIS A 100 14.53 -8.14 18.25
CA HIS A 100 13.14 -7.68 18.38
C HIS A 100 12.23 -8.47 17.44
N PRO A 101 11.35 -9.37 17.96
CA PRO A 101 10.50 -10.19 17.12
C PRO A 101 9.44 -9.41 16.32
N ASN A 102 9.01 -8.25 16.83
CA ASN A 102 7.88 -7.48 16.29
C ASN A 102 8.30 -6.10 15.72
N ARG A 103 9.59 -5.88 15.46
CA ARG A 103 10.07 -4.59 14.94
C ARG A 103 10.73 -4.73 13.59
N ILE A 104 10.36 -3.84 12.68
CA ILE A 104 11.01 -3.69 11.37
C ILE A 104 12.21 -2.76 11.54
N ASN A 105 13.32 -3.12 10.91
CA ASN A 105 14.49 -2.25 10.81
C ASN A 105 14.22 -1.16 9.77
N ALA A 106 13.91 0.05 10.22
CA ALA A 106 13.60 1.19 9.37
C ALA A 106 14.75 1.58 8.40
N ASP A 107 15.98 1.21 8.70
CA ASP A 107 17.13 1.46 7.81
C ASP A 107 17.19 0.45 6.65
N LYS A 108 16.57 -0.73 6.81
CA LYS A 108 16.51 -1.78 5.78
C LYS A 108 15.23 -1.68 4.95
N TRP A 109 14.11 -1.35 5.57
CA TRP A 109 12.85 -1.22 4.86
C TRP A 109 12.80 0.07 4.03
N ARG A 110 12.72 -0.08 2.72
CA ARG A 110 12.75 1.02 1.75
C ARG A 110 11.46 1.04 0.92
N PRO A 111 10.31 1.40 1.52
CA PRO A 111 9.08 1.54 0.76
C PRO A 111 9.20 2.66 -0.27
N MET A 112 8.49 2.50 -1.38
CA MET A 112 8.35 3.57 -2.35
C MET A 112 7.32 4.60 -1.87
N VAL A 113 7.58 5.85 -2.20
CA VAL A 113 6.68 6.97 -1.93
C VAL A 113 6.28 7.60 -3.25
N MET A 114 5.00 7.85 -3.43
CA MET A 114 4.52 8.65 -4.55
C MET A 114 4.51 10.12 -4.15
N SER A 115 5.19 10.96 -4.93
CA SER A 115 5.19 12.41 -4.79
C SER A 115 4.97 13.05 -6.15
N PHE A 116 3.95 13.90 -6.28
CA PHE A 116 3.57 14.54 -7.54
C PHE A 116 3.46 13.56 -8.73
N GLN A 117 2.83 12.40 -8.49
CA GLN A 117 2.60 11.33 -9.48
C GLN A 117 3.87 10.58 -9.93
N GLU A 118 5.02 10.84 -9.32
CA GLU A 118 6.27 10.14 -9.55
C GLU A 118 6.59 9.21 -8.36
N LEU A 119 7.23 8.08 -8.67
CA LEU A 119 7.61 7.08 -7.66
C LEU A 119 9.06 7.31 -7.21
N TYR A 120 9.24 7.52 -5.91
CA TYR A 120 10.55 7.71 -5.29
C TYR A 120 10.86 6.60 -4.31
N GLY A 121 12.11 6.15 -4.26
CA GLY A 121 12.63 5.33 -3.17
C GLY A 121 13.09 6.22 -2.01
N LEU A 122 13.01 5.71 -0.78
CA LEU A 122 13.60 6.38 0.36
C LEU A 122 15.13 6.41 0.24
N ALA A 123 15.74 7.51 0.66
CA ALA A 123 17.20 7.65 0.72
C ALA A 123 17.82 6.55 1.61
N PRO A 124 19.07 6.10 1.31
CA PRO A 124 19.75 5.06 2.09
C PRO A 124 20.13 5.51 3.50
N LYS A 125 20.11 6.81 3.77
CA LYS A 125 20.46 7.36 5.09
C LYS A 125 19.28 8.15 5.66
N LYS A 126 19.15 8.13 6.99
CA LYS A 126 18.24 9.03 7.72
C LYS A 126 18.62 10.48 7.46
N ALA A 127 17.65 11.35 7.26
CA ALA A 127 17.88 12.79 7.20
C ALA A 127 18.34 13.32 8.57
N THR A 128 17.68 12.85 9.64
CA THR A 128 18.02 13.13 11.03
C THR A 128 17.47 12.03 11.93
N LYS A 129 18.02 11.91 13.15
CA LYS A 129 17.43 11.04 14.19
C LYS A 129 16.21 11.74 14.78
N SER A 130 15.06 11.06 14.78
CA SER A 130 13.86 11.58 15.42
C SER A 130 13.97 11.47 16.95
N GLN A 131 13.55 12.48 17.68
CA GLN A 131 13.38 12.43 19.13
C GLN A 131 12.36 11.37 19.54
N LEU A 132 11.35 11.11 18.70
CA LEU A 132 10.36 10.05 18.94
C LEU A 132 10.97 8.65 18.93
N ALA A 133 12.10 8.45 18.25
CA ALA A 133 12.82 7.17 18.27
C ALA A 133 13.55 6.88 19.59
N GLU A 134 13.51 7.80 20.54
CA GLU A 134 14.05 7.64 21.91
C GLU A 134 12.99 7.13 22.87
N ILE A 135 11.70 7.15 22.47
CA ILE A 135 10.59 6.62 23.26
C ILE A 135 10.49 5.12 22.98
N GLU A 136 10.44 4.32 24.04
CA GLU A 136 10.24 2.87 23.90
C GLU A 136 8.89 2.58 23.24
N GLU A 137 8.90 1.69 22.25
CA GLU A 137 7.69 1.39 21.44
C GLU A 137 6.54 0.84 22.30
N GLU A 138 6.85 0.12 23.35
CA GLU A 138 5.86 -0.43 24.29
C GLU A 138 5.00 0.66 24.93
N LEU A 139 5.54 1.87 25.09
CA LEU A 139 4.77 3.00 25.65
C LEU A 139 3.69 3.52 24.70
N TYR A 140 3.74 3.20 23.41
CA TYR A 140 2.70 3.54 22.42
C TYR A 140 1.57 2.51 22.35
N ARG A 141 1.68 1.39 23.07
CA ARG A 141 0.72 0.27 23.02
C ARG A 141 -0.28 0.31 24.20
N ALA A 142 -0.37 1.43 24.87
CA ALA A 142 -1.27 1.60 25.99
C ALA A 142 -2.75 1.71 25.56
#